data_c6b9621a3d71c254693cfcaafa4c47fa
#
_entry.id   c6b9621a3d71c254693cfcaafa4c47fa
#
_cell.length_a   1.000
_cell.length_b   1.000
_cell.length_c   1.000
_cell.angle_alpha   90.00
_cell.angle_beta   90.00
_cell.angle_gamma   90.00
#
_symmetry.space_group_name_H-M   'P 1'
#
loop_
_entity.id
_entity.type
_entity.pdbx_description
1 polymer ?
#
loop_
_entity_poly.entity_id
_entity_poly.type
_entity_poly.pdbx_seq_one_letter_code
_entity_poly.pdbx_strand_id
1 'polypeptide(L)'
;VAVAAQLDPAALAGQLEYPGDGATKQQLAAWMGAQAQKAGLPPELPVMAALVESGLANLPGGHADSVGFFQMRAGIWNTGEYAGYPENPELQVKWFIDHALAVKQARLAAGEAGFGTDPSTWGNWIADVERPAAQYRGRYQPQLPQARALLGGGQ
;
A
#
# COMPACT_ATOMS: atom_id res chain seq x y z
N VAL A 1 22.65 -4.78 -7.59
CA VAL A 1 21.93 -5.32 -7.48
C VAL A 1 21.16 -5.91 -6.34
N ALA A 2 21.46 -7.05 -5.96
CA ALA A 2 20.66 -7.72 -4.94
C ALA A 2 20.53 -6.89 -3.66
N VAL A 3 21.55 -6.12 -3.34
CA VAL A 3 21.54 -5.29 -2.14
C VAL A 3 20.39 -4.30 -2.14
N ALA A 4 20.03 -3.80 -3.33
CA ALA A 4 18.95 -2.83 -3.43
C ALA A 4 17.59 -3.43 -3.05
N ALA A 5 17.50 -4.75 -2.99
CA ALA A 5 16.25 -5.40 -2.64
C ALA A 5 15.98 -5.36 -1.13
N GLN A 6 16.99 -5.02 -0.32
CA GLN A 6 16.82 -4.97 1.12
C GLN A 6 16.73 -3.53 1.60
N LEU A 7 15.70 -3.26 2.37
CA LEU A 7 15.48 -1.93 2.91
C LEU A 7 15.93 -1.89 4.36
N ASP A 8 16.52 -0.76 4.75
CA ASP A 8 16.92 -0.54 6.12
C ASP A 8 15.71 -0.05 6.91
N PRO A 9 15.21 -0.83 7.88
CA PRO A 9 14.08 -0.40 8.67
C PRO A 9 14.27 0.95 9.36
N ALA A 10 15.50 1.25 9.77
CA ALA A 10 15.77 2.51 10.44
C ALA A 10 15.59 3.72 9.51
N ALA A 11 15.78 3.52 8.20
CA ALA A 11 15.64 4.62 7.25
C ALA A 11 14.21 5.11 7.13
N LEU A 12 13.23 4.25 7.41
CA LEU A 12 11.82 4.60 7.32
C LEU A 12 11.23 5.06 8.64
N ALA A 13 11.88 4.78 9.76
CA ALA A 13 11.30 5.01 11.09
C ALA A 13 10.94 6.46 11.34
N GLY A 14 11.62 7.41 10.70
CA GLY A 14 11.35 8.83 10.87
C GLY A 14 10.30 9.40 9.94
N GLN A 15 9.68 8.58 9.10
CA GLN A 15 8.79 9.04 8.04
C GLN A 15 7.32 8.80 8.38
N LEU A 16 6.96 8.93 9.66
CA LEU A 16 5.60 8.58 10.10
C LEU A 16 4.54 9.66 9.88
N GLU A 17 4.95 10.89 9.63
CA GLU A 17 4.00 11.98 9.39
C GLU A 17 3.78 12.18 7.89
N TYR A 18 2.54 12.47 7.52
CA TYR A 18 2.20 12.72 6.12
C TYR A 18 3.01 13.91 5.59
N PRO A 19 3.76 13.74 4.49
CA PRO A 19 4.66 14.80 4.00
C PRO A 19 3.95 15.91 3.23
N GLY A 20 2.64 15.78 2.99
CA GLY A 20 1.87 16.79 2.28
C GLY A 20 1.53 16.40 0.85
N ASP A 21 0.49 17.02 0.30
CA ASP A 21 0.01 16.69 -1.05
C ASP A 21 1.01 17.12 -2.14
N GLY A 22 1.92 18.02 -1.83
CA GLY A 22 2.95 18.43 -2.78
C GLY A 22 4.23 17.62 -2.68
N ALA A 23 4.25 16.57 -1.87
CA ALA A 23 5.45 15.77 -1.68
C ALA A 23 5.82 14.98 -2.92
N THR A 24 7.09 14.59 -3.01
CA THR A 24 7.55 13.74 -4.10
C THR A 24 7.03 12.32 -3.90
N LYS A 25 7.09 11.53 -4.98
CA LYS A 25 6.70 10.12 -4.87
C LYS A 25 7.58 9.37 -3.88
N GLN A 26 8.86 9.70 -3.82
CA GLN A 26 9.77 9.11 -2.84
C GLN A 26 9.32 9.41 -1.41
N GLN A 27 8.92 10.65 -1.13
CA GLN A 27 8.44 11.03 0.19
C GLN A 27 7.14 10.33 0.55
N LEU A 28 6.22 10.25 -0.41
CA LEU A 28 4.96 9.56 -0.19
C LEU A 28 5.16 8.05 0.03
N ALA A 29 6.05 7.45 -0.77
CA ALA A 29 6.37 6.03 -0.60
C ALA A 29 7.00 5.77 0.77
N ALA A 30 7.95 6.62 1.18
CA ALA A 30 8.60 6.47 2.47
C ALA A 30 7.59 6.57 3.63
N TRP A 31 6.65 7.51 3.51
CA TRP A 31 5.64 7.69 4.53
C TRP A 31 4.72 6.46 4.64
N MET A 32 4.13 6.02 3.52
CA MET A 32 3.22 4.88 3.60
C MET A 32 3.95 3.57 3.91
N GLY A 33 5.21 3.45 3.46
CA GLY A 33 6.04 2.31 3.81
C GLY A 33 6.35 2.26 5.30
N ALA A 34 6.61 3.41 5.91
CA ALA A 34 6.85 3.49 7.35
C ALA A 34 5.61 3.08 8.15
N GLN A 35 4.42 3.51 7.69
CA GLN A 35 3.17 3.11 8.33
C GLN A 35 2.98 1.59 8.26
N ALA A 36 3.23 1.00 7.10
CA ALA A 36 3.10 -0.44 6.92
C ALA A 36 4.09 -1.19 7.80
N GLN A 37 5.35 -0.75 7.82
CA GLN A 37 6.40 -1.39 8.61
C GLN A 37 6.07 -1.35 10.10
N LYS A 38 5.55 -0.23 10.59
CA LYS A 38 5.15 -0.10 11.98
C LYS A 38 4.06 -1.10 12.33
N ALA A 39 3.20 -1.45 11.38
CA ALA A 39 2.13 -2.41 11.57
C ALA A 39 2.56 -3.86 11.35
N GLY A 40 3.82 -4.09 11.00
CA GLY A 40 4.34 -5.44 10.77
C GLY A 40 4.16 -5.94 9.35
N LEU A 41 3.89 -5.05 8.40
CA LEU A 41 3.75 -5.39 6.99
C LEU A 41 5.00 -5.01 6.22
N PRO A 42 5.26 -5.66 5.06
CA PRO A 42 6.32 -5.20 4.18
C PRO A 42 6.07 -3.76 3.76
N PRO A 43 7.06 -2.87 3.86
CA PRO A 43 6.86 -1.47 3.47
C PRO A 43 6.52 -1.30 1.99
N GLU A 44 6.92 -2.26 1.15
CA GLU A 44 6.62 -2.20 -0.27
C GLU A 44 5.14 -2.38 -0.58
N LEU A 45 4.40 -3.05 0.29
CA LEU A 45 3.03 -3.48 0.00
C LEU A 45 2.11 -2.31 -0.36
N PRO A 46 1.96 -1.27 0.48
CA PRO A 46 1.09 -0.16 0.13
C PRO A 46 1.61 0.63 -1.07
N VAL A 47 2.93 0.69 -1.25
CA VAL A 47 3.50 1.43 -2.37
C VAL A 47 3.16 0.74 -3.70
N MET A 48 3.27 -0.58 -3.75
CA MET A 48 2.88 -1.34 -4.94
C MET A 48 1.41 -1.12 -5.27
N ALA A 49 0.55 -1.14 -4.27
CA ALA A 49 -0.88 -0.92 -4.47
C ALA A 49 -1.15 0.48 -4.99
N ALA A 50 -0.59 1.49 -4.36
CA ALA A 50 -0.81 2.88 -4.77
C ALA A 50 -0.27 3.17 -6.16
N LEU A 51 0.85 2.57 -6.54
CA LEU A 51 1.39 2.76 -7.89
C LEU A 51 0.41 2.32 -8.96
N VAL A 52 -0.28 1.20 -8.72
CA VAL A 52 -1.29 0.70 -9.68
C VAL A 52 -2.56 1.55 -9.63
N GLU A 53 -3.06 1.81 -8.42
CA GLU A 53 -4.37 2.43 -8.26
C GLU A 53 -4.40 3.90 -8.65
N SER A 54 -3.34 4.64 -8.34
CA SER A 54 -3.35 6.09 -8.51
C SER A 54 -2.05 6.65 -9.09
N GLY A 55 -1.07 5.81 -9.38
CA GLY A 55 0.25 6.31 -9.72
C GLY A 55 0.94 6.96 -8.54
N LEU A 56 0.57 6.55 -7.33
CA LEU A 56 1.11 7.07 -6.07
C LEU A 56 0.73 8.55 -5.91
N ALA A 57 -0.53 8.87 -6.18
CA ALA A 57 -1.05 10.23 -6.02
C ALA A 57 -2.38 10.19 -5.27
N ASN A 58 -2.59 11.20 -4.42
CA ASN A 58 -3.85 11.32 -3.69
C ASN A 58 -4.88 11.95 -4.61
N LEU A 59 -5.46 11.14 -5.48
CA LEU A 59 -6.37 11.61 -6.51
C LEU A 59 -7.72 11.99 -5.92
N PRO A 60 -8.29 13.13 -6.32
CA PRO A 60 -9.61 13.56 -5.83
C PRO A 60 -10.75 12.76 -6.43
N GLY A 61 -10.47 11.91 -7.43
CA GLY A 61 -11.48 11.09 -8.06
C GLY A 61 -10.83 9.98 -8.85
N GLY A 62 -11.62 9.28 -9.63
CA GLY A 62 -11.17 8.16 -10.44
C GLY A 62 -12.35 7.46 -11.05
N HIS A 63 -12.25 6.15 -11.24
CA HIS A 63 -13.37 5.39 -11.78
C HIS A 63 -14.53 5.39 -10.79
N ALA A 64 -15.72 5.76 -11.26
CA ALA A 64 -16.91 5.89 -10.43
C ALA A 64 -16.64 6.87 -9.28
N ASP A 65 -16.87 6.48 -8.04
CA ASP A 65 -16.63 7.30 -6.87
C ASP A 65 -15.34 6.94 -6.13
N SER A 66 -14.38 6.37 -6.85
CA SER A 66 -13.07 6.03 -6.27
C SER A 66 -12.24 7.27 -5.97
N VAL A 67 -11.58 7.30 -4.81
CA VAL A 67 -10.80 8.45 -4.37
C VAL A 67 -9.52 7.97 -3.69
N GLY A 68 -8.45 8.74 -3.88
CA GLY A 68 -7.24 8.62 -3.07
C GLY A 68 -6.19 7.70 -3.64
N PHE A 69 -5.18 7.46 -2.81
CA PHE A 69 -4.02 6.64 -3.19
C PHE A 69 -4.42 5.23 -3.62
N PHE A 70 -5.40 4.65 -2.94
CA PHE A 70 -5.82 3.26 -3.15
C PHE A 70 -7.13 3.15 -3.89
N GLN A 71 -7.66 4.25 -4.38
CA GLN A 71 -8.90 4.32 -5.16
C GLN A 71 -10.06 3.62 -4.47
N MET A 72 -10.25 3.95 -3.19
CA MET A 72 -11.36 3.44 -2.40
C MET A 72 -12.67 4.04 -2.88
N ARG A 73 -13.72 3.21 -2.93
CA ARG A 73 -15.06 3.66 -3.32
C ARG A 73 -15.72 4.43 -2.18
N ALA A 74 -16.02 5.71 -2.41
CA ALA A 74 -16.60 6.56 -1.37
C ALA A 74 -17.95 6.03 -0.89
N GLY A 75 -18.74 5.50 -1.80
CA GLY A 75 -20.05 4.95 -1.44
C GLY A 75 -19.97 3.72 -0.54
N ILE A 76 -18.79 3.10 -0.45
CA ILE A 76 -18.60 1.91 0.40
C ILE A 76 -17.82 2.27 1.67
N TRP A 77 -16.75 3.06 1.54
CA TRP A 77 -15.77 3.23 2.61
C TRP A 77 -15.83 4.55 3.36
N ASN A 78 -16.51 5.57 2.82
CA ASN A 78 -16.59 6.87 3.49
C ASN A 78 -17.65 6.84 4.58
N THR A 79 -17.45 5.93 5.54
CA THR A 79 -18.37 5.71 6.65
C THR A 79 -17.62 5.02 7.79
N GLY A 80 -18.20 5.04 8.98
CA GLY A 80 -17.62 4.35 10.12
C GLY A 80 -16.22 4.87 10.45
N GLU A 81 -15.30 3.95 10.69
CA GLU A 81 -13.95 4.33 11.10
C GLU A 81 -13.13 4.98 9.99
N TYR A 82 -13.59 4.91 8.74
CA TYR A 82 -12.89 5.55 7.63
C TYR A 82 -13.61 6.81 7.14
N ALA A 83 -14.63 7.27 7.83
CA ALA A 83 -15.37 8.47 7.42
C ALA A 83 -14.42 9.66 7.33
N GLY A 84 -14.49 10.39 6.21
CA GLY A 84 -13.61 11.52 5.95
C GLY A 84 -12.32 11.15 5.24
N TYR A 85 -12.15 9.89 4.83
CA TYR A 85 -10.90 9.47 4.20
C TYR A 85 -10.54 10.25 2.94
N PRO A 86 -11.49 10.76 2.13
CA PRO A 86 -11.09 11.52 0.94
C PRO A 86 -10.22 12.73 1.25
N GLU A 87 -10.44 13.36 2.40
CA GLU A 87 -9.65 14.50 2.86
C GLU A 87 -8.59 14.13 3.88
N ASN A 88 -8.42 12.83 4.15
CA ASN A 88 -7.50 12.39 5.19
C ASN A 88 -6.64 11.21 4.70
N PRO A 89 -5.44 11.50 4.19
CA PRO A 89 -4.56 10.46 3.66
C PRO A 89 -4.20 9.38 4.69
N GLU A 90 -4.18 9.74 5.96
CA GLU A 90 -3.85 8.79 7.02
C GLU A 90 -4.92 7.72 7.16
N LEU A 91 -6.18 8.09 6.97
CA LEU A 91 -7.27 7.10 6.97
C LEU A 91 -7.19 6.18 5.76
N GLN A 92 -6.71 6.67 4.63
CA GLN A 92 -6.53 5.84 3.44
C GLN A 92 -5.51 4.75 3.69
N VAL A 93 -4.38 5.11 4.27
CA VAL A 93 -3.34 4.13 4.60
C VAL A 93 -3.82 3.18 5.69
N LYS A 94 -4.56 3.68 6.67
CA LYS A 94 -5.14 2.84 7.71
C LYS A 94 -6.04 1.78 7.11
N TRP A 95 -6.89 2.17 6.14
CA TRP A 95 -7.76 1.22 5.45
C TRP A 95 -6.94 0.11 4.79
N PHE A 96 -5.89 0.48 4.06
CA PHE A 96 -5.07 -0.51 3.38
C PHE A 96 -4.42 -1.47 4.38
N ILE A 97 -3.82 -0.91 5.43
CA ILE A 97 -3.13 -1.71 6.45
C ILE A 97 -4.09 -2.64 7.17
N ASP A 98 -5.26 -2.13 7.57
CA ASP A 98 -6.25 -2.94 8.27
C ASP A 98 -6.67 -4.14 7.42
N HIS A 99 -6.92 -3.90 6.15
CA HIS A 99 -7.38 -4.97 5.25
C HIS A 99 -6.25 -5.93 4.87
N ALA A 100 -5.03 -5.43 4.72
CA ALA A 100 -3.88 -6.30 4.46
C ALA A 100 -3.63 -7.23 5.65
N LEU A 101 -3.75 -6.71 6.87
CA LEU A 101 -3.61 -7.54 8.07
C LEU A 101 -4.73 -8.57 8.17
N ALA A 102 -5.96 -8.19 7.81
CA ALA A 102 -7.09 -9.10 7.85
C ALA A 102 -6.90 -10.25 6.85
N VAL A 103 -6.43 -9.94 5.65
CA VAL A 103 -6.12 -10.98 4.65
C VAL A 103 -5.04 -11.92 5.19
N LYS A 104 -3.96 -11.37 5.75
CA LYS A 104 -2.88 -12.19 6.29
C LYS A 104 -3.40 -13.12 7.38
N GLN A 105 -4.19 -12.60 8.31
CA GLN A 105 -4.73 -13.41 9.40
C GLN A 105 -5.62 -14.53 8.89
N ALA A 106 -6.47 -14.24 7.90
CA ALA A 106 -7.35 -15.25 7.33
C ALA A 106 -6.56 -16.35 6.62
N ARG A 107 -5.50 -15.99 5.91
CA ARG A 107 -4.66 -16.97 5.22
C ARG A 107 -3.89 -17.85 6.21
N LEU A 108 -3.34 -17.24 7.25
CA LEU A 108 -2.64 -18.00 8.28
C LEU A 108 -3.60 -18.96 9.00
N ALA A 109 -4.82 -18.51 9.30
CA ALA A 109 -5.84 -19.36 9.92
C ALA A 109 -6.26 -20.50 9.02
N ALA A 110 -6.16 -20.31 7.70
CA ALA A 110 -6.48 -21.36 6.72
C ALA A 110 -5.32 -22.35 6.52
N GLY A 111 -4.23 -22.19 7.27
CA GLY A 111 -3.12 -23.14 7.20
C GLY A 111 -2.00 -22.73 6.26
N GLU A 112 -2.03 -21.51 5.72
CA GLU A 112 -0.97 -21.04 4.82
C GLU A 112 0.18 -20.46 5.63
N ALA A 113 0.91 -21.32 6.33
CA ALA A 113 2.03 -20.91 7.15
C ALA A 113 3.05 -20.16 6.30
N GLY A 114 3.60 -19.06 6.83
CA GLY A 114 4.56 -18.27 6.09
C GLY A 114 3.94 -17.30 5.09
N PHE A 115 2.61 -17.17 5.08
CA PHE A 115 1.96 -16.22 4.19
C PHE A 115 2.57 -14.83 4.36
N GLY A 116 2.88 -14.18 3.24
CA GLY A 116 3.41 -12.81 3.25
C GLY A 116 4.92 -12.72 3.33
N THR A 117 5.63 -13.84 3.51
CA THR A 117 7.10 -13.81 3.63
C THR A 117 7.81 -13.86 2.28
N ASP A 118 7.14 -14.34 1.23
CA ASP A 118 7.72 -14.45 -0.11
C ASP A 118 7.31 -13.24 -0.94
N PRO A 119 8.26 -12.36 -1.30
CA PRO A 119 7.94 -11.16 -2.06
C PRO A 119 7.23 -11.43 -3.40
N SER A 120 7.43 -12.60 -3.99
CA SER A 120 6.79 -12.93 -5.26
C SER A 120 5.28 -13.14 -5.13
N THR A 121 4.77 -13.25 -3.91
CA THR A 121 3.34 -13.44 -3.65
C THR A 121 2.65 -12.15 -3.21
N TRP A 122 3.38 -11.06 -3.08
CA TRP A 122 2.80 -9.81 -2.56
C TRP A 122 1.75 -9.21 -3.48
N GLY A 123 1.90 -9.40 -4.81
CA GLY A 123 0.90 -8.90 -5.75
C GLY A 123 -0.47 -9.52 -5.52
N ASN A 124 -0.51 -10.83 -5.28
CA ASN A 124 -1.78 -11.51 -4.99
C ASN A 124 -2.37 -11.06 -3.65
N TRP A 125 -1.52 -10.81 -2.67
CA TRP A 125 -1.95 -10.27 -1.38
C TRP A 125 -2.67 -8.94 -1.57
N ILE A 126 -2.05 -8.03 -2.33
CA ILE A 126 -2.65 -6.73 -2.64
C ILE A 126 -3.97 -6.89 -3.38
N ALA A 127 -4.02 -7.83 -4.33
CA ALA A 127 -5.26 -8.08 -5.08
C ALA A 127 -6.40 -8.53 -4.16
N ASP A 128 -6.08 -9.28 -3.10
CA ASP A 128 -7.09 -9.66 -2.13
C ASP A 128 -7.59 -8.48 -1.30
N VAL A 129 -6.76 -7.44 -1.14
CA VAL A 129 -7.16 -6.22 -0.45
C VAL A 129 -7.99 -5.32 -1.36
N GLU A 130 -7.50 -5.07 -2.57
CA GLU A 130 -8.10 -4.11 -3.50
C GLU A 130 -9.30 -4.69 -4.26
N ARG A 131 -9.32 -6.02 -4.43
CA ARG A 131 -10.40 -6.75 -5.10
C ARG A 131 -10.71 -6.21 -6.50
N PRO A 132 -9.70 -6.11 -7.38
CA PRO A 132 -9.95 -5.68 -8.74
C PRO A 132 -10.64 -6.78 -9.55
N ALA A 133 -11.10 -6.43 -10.77
CA ALA A 133 -11.57 -7.44 -11.69
C ALA A 133 -10.45 -8.47 -11.94
N ALA A 134 -10.85 -9.72 -12.20
CA ALA A 134 -9.90 -10.83 -12.27
C ALA A 134 -8.74 -10.58 -13.23
N GLN A 135 -9.02 -9.94 -14.38
CA GLN A 135 -7.99 -9.68 -15.38
C GLN A 135 -6.94 -8.65 -14.92
N TYR A 136 -7.20 -7.94 -13.84
CA TYR A 136 -6.28 -6.91 -13.34
C TYR A 136 -5.48 -7.34 -12.13
N ARG A 137 -5.71 -8.55 -11.62
CA ARG A 137 -5.03 -9.01 -10.41
C ARG A 137 -3.51 -9.08 -10.57
N GLY A 138 -3.02 -9.28 -11.77
CA GLY A 138 -1.58 -9.37 -12.02
C GLY A 138 -0.85 -8.05 -12.12
N ARG A 139 -1.54 -6.92 -11.96
CA ARG A 139 -0.91 -5.61 -12.14
C ARG A 139 0.00 -5.19 -10.99
N TYR A 140 -0.20 -5.76 -9.82
CA TYR A 140 0.51 -5.27 -8.62
C TYR A 140 1.93 -5.83 -8.53
N GLN A 141 2.12 -7.10 -8.82
CA GLN A 141 3.43 -7.72 -8.65
C GLN A 141 4.54 -7.05 -9.46
N PRO A 142 4.31 -6.62 -10.72
CA PRO A 142 5.37 -5.95 -11.49
C PRO A 142 5.83 -4.62 -10.89
N GLN A 143 5.11 -4.07 -9.91
CA GLN A 143 5.48 -2.81 -9.27
C GLN A 143 6.52 -2.97 -8.17
N LEU A 144 6.89 -4.19 -7.82
CA LEU A 144 7.83 -4.42 -6.73
C LEU A 144 9.18 -3.73 -6.92
N PRO A 145 9.83 -3.84 -8.10
CA PRO A 145 11.10 -3.12 -8.29
C PRO A 145 10.96 -1.61 -8.14
N GLN A 146 9.88 -1.04 -8.68
CA GLN A 146 9.64 0.40 -8.58
C GLN A 146 9.41 0.82 -7.12
N ALA A 147 8.63 0.03 -6.38
CA ALA A 147 8.38 0.32 -4.98
C ALA A 147 9.69 0.32 -4.19
N ARG A 148 10.55 -0.66 -4.43
CA ARG A 148 11.85 -0.73 -3.75
C ARG A 148 12.75 0.43 -4.12
N ALA A 149 12.74 0.85 -5.39
CA ALA A 149 13.53 2.00 -5.81
C ALA A 149 13.08 3.27 -5.09
N LEU A 150 11.78 3.48 -4.99
CA LEU A 150 11.24 4.65 -4.29
C LEU A 150 11.56 4.63 -2.80
N LEU A 151 11.41 3.46 -2.17
CA LEU A 151 11.68 3.33 -0.73
C LEU A 151 13.17 3.44 -0.42
N GLY A 152 14.01 3.04 -1.37
CA GLY A 152 15.45 3.13 -1.20
C GLY A 152 16.03 4.49 -1.51
N GLY A 153 15.20 5.51 -1.70
CA GLY A 153 15.70 6.86 -1.95
C GLY A 153 16.05 7.13 -3.40
N GLY A 154 15.47 6.38 -4.31
CA GLY A 154 15.68 6.61 -5.74
C GLY A 154 16.89 5.90 -6.32
N GLN A 155 17.37 4.91 -5.63
CA GLN A 155 18.52 4.13 -6.07
C GLN A 155 18.27 3.35 -7.34
#